data_d763b97622c07b23e29f2175e310427e
#
_entry.id   d763b97622c07b23e29f2175e310427e
#
_cell.length_a   1.000
_cell.length_b   1.000
_cell.length_c   1.000
_cell.angle_alpha   90.00
_cell.angle_beta   90.00
_cell.angle_gamma   90.00
#
_symmetry.space_group_name_H-M   'P 1'
#
loop_
_entity.id
_entity.type
_entity.pdbx_description
1 polymer ?
#
loop_
_entity_poly.entity_id
_entity_poly.type
_entity_poly.pdbx_seq_one_letter_code
_entity_poly.pdbx_strand_id
1 'polypeptide(L)'
;MDLNNNNSLTATADPTSGRAGSNPFNRSPKFVRSKDRCHILTRTPIYDKRLRLLSYNLRFTAGENSFRPDELLKKHVKHVLIGFFIRRHIDNFTEPKIHVMTELPLSSEVTKFAKPLPANRFILHLQDRQDSSASFQHQVNMLRRDAMTIAADVYTIVYTNWFTELRSISYAVIDMTLDIEEQFILARNITKKAPWIRIICDRCDNVNKASIAFEAGADYVCCPTFSKDLLKVKFNPYIYKLQKRSYESIPSIISELLEARPNYGKFIDLISYRNNIKSSIPQLVDFLQKDTQVAFIYTSIEQTIYDCSTEVLHKLICVLCLQMLEEFYHDDTENVKFLKYEPVKQILIRAKFIEELLSSKTSEIDISWAFTLGVCSNIGLLYPYXVPSLDAILSDIEKKLEDICSSEPLFDTALNIAKCMESLDLEYVDGVIENNTFSRHEILFAYENALMWLSSFIEFKSKKFF
;
A
#
# COMPACT_ATOMS: atom_id res chain seq x y z
N MET A 1 49.62 -24.57 -33.45
CA MET A 1 50.08 -23.21 -33.64
C MET A 1 49.13 -22.30 -32.92
N ASP A 2 49.32 -22.06 -31.67
CA ASP A 2 49.76 -20.85 -30.95
C ASP A 2 48.99 -19.60 -31.42
N LEU A 3 48.32 -18.83 -30.56
CA LEU A 3 48.89 -18.10 -29.45
C LEU A 3 47.85 -17.60 -28.48
N ASN A 4 48.19 -17.66 -27.22
CA ASN A 4 47.66 -16.93 -26.08
C ASN A 4 47.72 -15.39 -26.27
N ASN A 5 46.74 -14.68 -25.70
CA ASN A 5 47.09 -13.42 -25.06
C ASN A 5 46.13 -13.11 -23.90
N ASN A 6 46.64 -13.29 -22.69
CA ASN A 6 46.13 -12.72 -21.46
C ASN A 6 46.49 -11.22 -21.43
N ASN A 7 45.51 -10.38 -21.23
CA ASN A 7 45.77 -9.03 -20.75
C ASN A 7 44.93 -8.79 -19.48
N SER A 8 45.58 -8.94 -18.34
CA SER A 8 45.10 -8.50 -17.06
C SER A 8 45.29 -6.99 -16.93
N LEU A 9 44.25 -6.23 -16.96
CA LEU A 9 44.28 -4.81 -16.59
C LEU A 9 43.92 -4.67 -15.12
N THR A 10 44.91 -4.43 -14.30
CA THR A 10 44.75 -4.01 -12.92
C THR A 10 44.41 -2.51 -12.90
N ALA A 11 43.19 -2.18 -12.56
CA ALA A 11 42.78 -0.79 -12.33
C ALA A 11 43.13 -0.43 -10.87
N THR A 12 44.06 0.50 -10.72
CA THR A 12 44.39 1.12 -9.44
C THR A 12 43.24 2.09 -9.05
N ALA A 13 42.65 1.88 -7.88
CA ALA A 13 41.61 2.73 -7.35
C ALA A 13 42.19 4.03 -6.78
N ASP A 14 41.65 5.15 -7.21
CA ASP A 14 41.97 6.49 -6.70
C ASP A 14 41.07 6.81 -5.47
N PRO A 15 41.62 7.14 -4.30
CA PRO A 15 40.81 7.24 -3.08
C PRO A 15 40.27 8.63 -2.75
N THR A 16 40.05 9.52 -3.72
CA THR A 16 39.52 10.84 -3.43
C THR A 16 38.31 11.21 -4.28
N SER A 17 37.18 10.55 -4.05
CA SER A 17 35.91 11.14 -4.48
C SER A 17 34.96 11.13 -3.31
N GLY A 18 34.69 12.31 -2.81
CA GLY A 18 33.74 12.54 -1.74
C GLY A 18 32.35 11.99 -2.11
N ARG A 19 31.77 11.26 -1.19
CA ARG A 19 30.41 10.73 -1.31
C ARG A 19 29.42 11.90 -1.35
N ALA A 20 29.09 12.36 -2.52
CA ALA A 20 27.84 13.07 -2.72
C ALA A 20 26.72 12.07 -2.40
N GLY A 21 25.91 12.35 -1.42
CA GLY A 21 24.80 11.50 -1.04
C GLY A 21 23.85 11.34 -2.22
N SER A 22 23.95 10.21 -2.91
CA SER A 22 23.02 9.87 -3.96
C SER A 22 21.65 9.66 -3.32
N ASN A 23 20.69 10.44 -3.74
CA ASN A 23 19.30 10.26 -3.38
C ASN A 23 18.91 8.80 -3.68
N PRO A 24 18.51 8.00 -2.68
CA PRO A 24 18.20 6.58 -2.89
C PRO A 24 17.07 6.35 -3.92
N PHE A 25 16.32 7.41 -4.28
CA PHE A 25 15.26 7.35 -5.28
C PHE A 25 15.76 7.39 -6.72
N ASN A 26 16.99 7.87 -6.93
CA ASN A 26 17.58 7.88 -8.26
C ASN A 26 18.17 6.55 -8.71
N ARG A 27 18.07 5.54 -7.86
CA ARG A 27 18.31 4.19 -8.31
C ARG A 27 17.00 3.63 -8.85
N SER A 28 16.69 3.97 -10.10
CA SER A 28 15.86 3.07 -10.89
C SER A 28 16.45 1.68 -10.67
N PRO A 29 15.72 0.75 -10.08
CA PRO A 29 16.29 -0.58 -9.95
C PRO A 29 16.68 -1.03 -11.36
N LYS A 30 17.95 -1.36 -11.55
CA LYS A 30 18.40 -2.04 -12.77
C LYS A 30 17.81 -3.44 -12.70
N PHE A 31 16.51 -3.51 -12.94
CA PHE A 31 15.81 -4.77 -12.96
C PHE A 31 16.22 -5.50 -14.23
N VAL A 32 16.81 -6.64 -14.02
CA VAL A 32 17.07 -7.58 -15.10
C VAL A 32 15.73 -7.84 -15.80
N ARG A 33 15.67 -7.55 -17.08
CA ARG A 33 14.52 -7.86 -17.93
C ARG A 33 14.44 -9.38 -18.10
N SER A 34 13.86 -10.06 -17.14
CA SER A 34 13.50 -11.47 -17.34
C SER A 34 11.99 -11.55 -17.55
N LYS A 35 11.59 -12.29 -18.55
CA LYS A 35 10.19 -12.55 -18.91
C LYS A 35 9.40 -13.26 -17.79
N ASP A 36 10.10 -13.78 -16.79
CA ASP A 36 9.53 -14.59 -15.70
C ASP A 36 9.51 -13.84 -14.35
N ARG A 37 9.51 -12.53 -14.37
CA ARG A 37 9.58 -11.75 -13.14
C ARG A 37 8.27 -11.77 -12.36
N CYS A 38 8.40 -11.89 -11.03
CA CYS A 38 7.30 -11.76 -10.09
C CYS A 38 7.10 -10.29 -9.70
N HIS A 39 5.85 -9.85 -9.66
CA HIS A 39 5.46 -8.50 -9.25
C HIS A 39 4.45 -8.56 -8.11
N ILE A 40 4.43 -7.52 -7.28
CA ILE A 40 3.34 -7.32 -6.32
C ILE A 40 2.10 -6.90 -7.11
N LEU A 41 1.03 -7.67 -6.97
CA LEU A 41 -0.27 -7.32 -7.55
C LEU A 41 -1.01 -6.35 -6.65
N THR A 42 -1.10 -6.68 -5.35
CA THR A 42 -1.74 -5.80 -4.34
C THR A 42 -1.05 -5.92 -2.99
N ARG A 43 -1.10 -4.85 -2.23
CA ARG A 43 -0.78 -4.79 -0.80
C ARG A 43 -2.04 -4.31 -0.07
N THR A 44 -2.73 -5.23 0.60
CA THR A 44 -4.01 -4.95 1.25
C THR A 44 -3.84 -5.02 2.78
N PRO A 45 -4.27 -4.01 3.54
CA PRO A 45 -4.16 -4.06 5.00
C PRO A 45 -5.10 -5.10 5.60
N ILE A 46 -4.62 -5.80 6.63
CA ILE A 46 -5.42 -6.70 7.48
C ILE A 46 -5.52 -6.01 8.83
N TYR A 47 -6.74 -5.66 9.25
CA TYR A 47 -6.97 -4.84 10.45
C TYR A 47 -8.16 -5.33 11.26
N ASP A 48 -8.17 -4.96 12.54
CA ASP A 48 -9.27 -5.29 13.46
C ASP A 48 -10.33 -4.17 13.53
N LYS A 49 -11.36 -4.36 14.36
CA LYS A 49 -12.45 -3.38 14.59
C LYS A 49 -11.97 -2.03 15.13
N ARG A 50 -10.74 -1.95 15.62
CA ARG A 50 -10.15 -0.69 16.12
C ARG A 50 -9.15 -0.09 15.14
N LEU A 51 -9.14 -0.57 13.88
CA LEU A 51 -8.19 -0.17 12.83
C LEU A 51 -6.72 -0.39 13.22
N ARG A 52 -6.46 -1.35 14.13
CA ARG A 52 -5.09 -1.75 14.42
C ARG A 52 -4.64 -2.73 13.35
N LEU A 53 -3.55 -2.40 12.69
CA LEU A 53 -2.99 -3.20 11.60
C LEU A 53 -2.35 -4.47 12.15
N LEU A 54 -2.81 -5.63 11.68
CA LEU A 54 -2.17 -6.93 11.95
C LEU A 54 -1.00 -7.15 10.99
N SER A 55 -1.26 -7.01 9.70
CA SER A 55 -0.27 -7.26 8.65
C SER A 55 -0.76 -6.66 7.34
N TYR A 56 0.11 -6.71 6.30
CA TYR A 56 -0.30 -6.52 4.92
C TYR A 56 -0.40 -7.89 4.24
N ASN A 57 -1.49 -8.10 3.52
CA ASN A 57 -1.60 -9.25 2.62
C ASN A 57 -0.97 -8.87 1.27
N LEU A 58 0.09 -9.54 0.90
CA LEU A 58 0.76 -9.35 -0.40
C LEU A 58 0.31 -10.43 -1.36
N ARG A 59 -0.33 -10.03 -2.44
CA ARG A 59 -0.63 -10.89 -3.57
C ARG A 59 0.36 -10.62 -4.68
N PHE A 60 0.77 -11.68 -5.36
CA PHE A 60 1.80 -11.63 -6.39
C PHE A 60 1.23 -12.11 -7.71
N THR A 61 1.79 -11.61 -8.80
CA THR A 61 1.51 -12.07 -10.15
C THR A 61 2.82 -12.30 -10.90
N ALA A 62 2.79 -13.25 -11.83
CA ALA A 62 3.94 -13.58 -12.68
C ALA A 62 3.43 -14.00 -14.06
N GLY A 63 4.25 -13.79 -15.10
CA GLY A 63 3.88 -14.11 -16.48
C GLY A 63 3.44 -12.89 -17.28
N GLU A 64 3.19 -13.09 -18.57
CA GLU A 64 3.06 -11.98 -19.52
C GLU A 64 1.62 -11.55 -19.83
N ASN A 65 0.61 -12.40 -19.62
CA ASN A 65 -0.65 -12.25 -20.35
C ASN A 65 -1.91 -11.99 -19.54
N SER A 66 -1.90 -12.05 -18.21
CA SER A 66 -3.10 -11.68 -17.42
C SER A 66 -2.79 -11.43 -15.96
N PHE A 67 -3.70 -10.71 -15.29
CA PHE A 67 -3.64 -10.51 -13.85
C PHE A 67 -4.26 -11.65 -13.05
N ARG A 68 -4.60 -12.78 -13.67
CA ARG A 68 -5.20 -13.92 -12.95
C ARG A 68 -4.16 -14.60 -12.06
N PRO A 69 -4.24 -14.43 -10.74
CA PRO A 69 -3.21 -14.96 -9.84
C PRO A 69 -3.29 -16.48 -9.66
N ASP A 70 -4.45 -17.08 -9.86
CA ASP A 70 -4.73 -18.43 -9.38
C ASP A 70 -4.12 -19.55 -10.22
N GLU A 71 -3.97 -19.36 -11.53
CA GLU A 71 -3.39 -20.38 -12.40
C GLU A 71 -1.87 -20.35 -12.42
N LEU A 72 -1.33 -19.22 -12.08
CA LEU A 72 0.09 -18.96 -12.25
C LEU A 72 0.91 -19.32 -11.00
N LEU A 73 0.30 -19.25 -9.81
CA LEU A 73 0.96 -19.60 -8.56
C LEU A 73 1.09 -21.11 -8.34
N LYS A 74 0.46 -21.92 -9.17
CA LYS A 74 0.48 -23.38 -9.07
C LYS A 74 1.76 -24.04 -9.58
N LYS A 75 2.62 -23.30 -10.25
CA LYS A 75 3.85 -23.86 -10.81
C LYS A 75 5.07 -23.58 -9.92
N HIS A 76 5.83 -24.62 -9.73
CA HIS A 76 7.02 -24.72 -8.87
C HIS A 76 7.99 -23.52 -8.93
N VAL A 77 8.30 -23.03 -10.12
CA VAL A 77 9.25 -21.95 -10.37
C VAL A 77 8.85 -20.64 -9.67
N LYS A 78 7.58 -20.43 -9.46
CA LYS A 78 7.06 -19.17 -8.94
C LYS A 78 7.26 -19.00 -7.44
N HIS A 79 7.23 -20.09 -6.70
CA HIS A 79 7.47 -20.05 -5.25
C HIS A 79 8.91 -19.63 -4.95
N VAL A 80 9.85 -20.08 -5.78
CA VAL A 80 11.25 -19.69 -5.67
C VAL A 80 11.41 -18.20 -5.98
N LEU A 81 10.72 -17.71 -7.03
CA LEU A 81 10.74 -16.28 -7.41
C LEU A 81 10.12 -15.41 -6.33
N ILE A 82 8.99 -15.82 -5.77
CA ILE A 82 8.32 -15.08 -4.66
C ILE A 82 9.25 -15.02 -3.45
N GLY A 83 9.84 -16.13 -3.06
CA GLY A 83 10.77 -16.19 -1.92
C GLY A 83 11.97 -15.29 -2.13
N PHE A 84 12.53 -15.28 -3.32
CA PHE A 84 13.67 -14.43 -3.68
C PHE A 84 13.28 -12.95 -3.63
N PHE A 85 12.11 -12.60 -4.18
CA PHE A 85 11.58 -11.24 -4.18
C PHE A 85 11.36 -10.74 -2.74
N ILE A 86 10.71 -11.55 -1.92
CA ILE A 86 10.42 -11.21 -0.52
C ILE A 86 11.72 -10.95 0.24
N ARG A 87 12.69 -11.85 0.14
CA ARG A 87 13.95 -11.70 0.88
C ARG A 87 14.72 -10.44 0.53
N ARG A 88 14.68 -10.02 -0.73
CA ARG A 88 15.48 -8.88 -1.20
C ARG A 88 14.77 -7.55 -1.17
N HIS A 89 13.44 -7.56 -1.28
CA HIS A 89 12.70 -6.33 -1.60
C HIS A 89 11.60 -5.99 -0.61
N ILE A 90 11.28 -6.88 0.34
CA ILE A 90 10.11 -6.67 1.22
C ILE A 90 10.15 -5.33 1.97
N ASP A 91 11.34 -4.90 2.41
CA ASP A 91 11.51 -3.64 3.15
C ASP A 91 11.33 -2.41 2.26
N ASN A 92 11.32 -2.58 0.94
CA ASN A 92 11.03 -1.51 0.01
C ASN A 92 9.52 -1.27 -0.16
N PHE A 93 8.70 -2.26 0.23
CA PHE A 93 7.25 -2.24 -0.01
C PHE A 93 6.41 -2.22 1.27
N THR A 94 7.03 -2.48 2.41
CA THR A 94 6.36 -2.46 3.73
C THR A 94 7.34 -1.92 4.78
N GLU A 95 6.81 -1.32 5.83
CA GLU A 95 7.65 -0.89 6.95
C GLU A 95 8.29 -2.12 7.63
N PRO A 96 9.55 -2.03 8.09
CA PRO A 96 10.29 -3.19 8.61
C PRO A 96 9.64 -3.91 9.79
N LYS A 97 8.80 -3.23 10.55
CA LYS A 97 8.14 -3.80 11.75
C LYS A 97 6.75 -4.36 11.47
N ILE A 98 6.23 -4.21 10.26
CA ILE A 98 4.88 -4.66 9.93
C ILE A 98 4.95 -6.09 9.40
N HIS A 99 4.06 -6.96 9.92
CA HIS A 99 3.93 -8.33 9.43
C HIS A 99 3.42 -8.35 7.98
N VAL A 100 3.79 -9.41 7.28
CA VAL A 100 3.35 -9.63 5.89
C VAL A 100 2.74 -11.03 5.80
N MET A 101 1.53 -11.12 5.28
CA MET A 101 0.87 -12.37 4.96
C MET A 101 1.02 -12.65 3.46
N THR A 102 1.38 -13.88 3.11
CA THR A 102 1.52 -14.32 1.72
C THR A 102 0.89 -15.70 1.55
N GLU A 103 0.06 -15.84 0.52
CA GLU A 103 -0.62 -17.10 0.20
C GLU A 103 0.29 -17.98 -0.65
N LEU A 104 0.55 -19.20 -0.16
CA LEU A 104 1.46 -20.16 -0.80
C LEU A 104 0.91 -21.58 -0.62
N PRO A 105 1.05 -22.46 -1.64
CA PRO A 105 0.74 -23.87 -1.40
C PRO A 105 1.78 -24.50 -0.49
N LEU A 106 1.34 -25.39 0.38
CA LEU A 106 2.26 -26.15 1.23
C LEU A 106 3.07 -27.13 0.37
N SER A 107 4.37 -26.99 0.42
CA SER A 107 5.28 -27.81 -0.39
C SER A 107 6.67 -27.83 0.22
N SER A 108 7.51 -28.76 -0.21
CA SER A 108 8.90 -28.83 0.23
C SER A 108 9.70 -27.58 -0.15
N GLU A 109 9.32 -26.92 -1.24
CA GLU A 109 9.95 -25.68 -1.70
C GLU A 109 9.63 -24.52 -0.75
N VAL A 110 8.38 -24.44 -0.28
CA VAL A 110 7.95 -23.43 0.69
C VAL A 110 8.72 -23.60 2.01
N THR A 111 8.86 -24.82 2.50
CA THR A 111 9.62 -25.05 3.74
C THR A 111 11.10 -24.68 3.58
N LYS A 112 11.66 -24.88 2.40
CA LYS A 112 13.07 -24.51 2.12
C LYS A 112 13.27 -22.99 2.10
N PHE A 113 12.38 -22.22 1.44
CA PHE A 113 12.57 -20.79 1.37
C PHE A 113 12.08 -20.05 2.63
N ALA A 114 11.15 -20.62 3.38
CA ALA A 114 10.65 -20.02 4.61
C ALA A 114 11.74 -19.96 5.69
N LYS A 115 12.63 -20.94 5.71
CA LYS A 115 13.71 -21.05 6.71
C LYS A 115 14.55 -19.77 6.86
N PRO A 116 15.02 -19.10 5.79
CA PRO A 116 15.79 -17.88 5.94
C PRO A 116 14.96 -16.62 6.17
N LEU A 117 13.62 -16.70 6.19
CA LEU A 117 12.77 -15.54 6.45
C LEU A 117 12.75 -15.23 7.96
N PRO A 118 12.70 -13.95 8.35
CA PRO A 118 12.46 -13.61 9.76
C PRO A 118 11.08 -14.13 10.17
N ALA A 119 11.06 -15.15 11.03
CA ALA A 119 9.84 -15.85 11.44
C ALA A 119 8.81 -14.92 12.07
N ASN A 120 9.28 -13.92 12.81
CA ASN A 120 8.44 -12.94 13.50
C ASN A 120 7.83 -11.89 12.56
N ARG A 121 8.10 -11.95 11.26
CA ARG A 121 7.62 -10.95 10.30
C ARG A 121 6.62 -11.51 9.31
N PHE A 122 6.58 -12.83 9.11
CA PHE A 122 5.79 -13.45 8.06
C PHE A 122 4.67 -14.30 8.64
N ILE A 123 3.48 -14.16 8.05
CA ILE A 123 2.34 -15.06 8.22
C ILE A 123 2.22 -15.85 6.92
N LEU A 124 2.48 -17.15 6.96
CA LEU A 124 2.37 -18.01 5.79
C LEU A 124 0.94 -18.51 5.68
N HIS A 125 0.18 -18.01 4.71
CA HIS A 125 -1.17 -18.48 4.40
C HIS A 125 -1.02 -19.70 3.49
N LEU A 126 -1.10 -20.89 4.08
CA LEU A 126 -0.79 -22.14 3.41
C LEU A 126 -2.05 -22.79 2.85
N GLN A 127 -1.99 -23.14 1.57
CA GLN A 127 -2.99 -23.94 0.90
C GLN A 127 -2.45 -25.36 0.79
N ASP A 128 -3.08 -26.29 1.47
CA ASP A 128 -2.71 -27.72 1.39
C ASP A 128 -3.73 -28.46 0.53
N ARG A 129 -3.25 -29.02 -0.54
CA ARG A 129 -4.06 -29.82 -1.46
C ARG A 129 -3.54 -31.26 -1.59
N GLN A 130 -2.62 -31.65 -0.72
CA GLN A 130 -1.99 -32.97 -0.80
C GLN A 130 -2.30 -33.82 0.42
N ASP A 131 -2.60 -35.07 0.17
CA ASP A 131 -3.06 -36.01 1.17
C ASP A 131 -1.96 -36.95 1.73
N SER A 132 -0.70 -36.72 1.36
CA SER A 132 0.38 -37.53 1.91
C SER A 132 0.65 -37.14 3.37
N SER A 133 0.14 -37.94 4.29
CA SER A 133 0.22 -37.66 5.72
C SER A 133 1.66 -37.55 6.23
N ALA A 134 2.57 -38.38 5.75
CA ALA A 134 3.98 -38.36 6.16
C ALA A 134 4.68 -37.08 5.70
N SER A 135 4.49 -36.67 4.46
CA SER A 135 5.05 -35.44 3.90
C SER A 135 4.45 -34.20 4.60
N PHE A 136 3.15 -34.19 4.84
CA PHE A 136 2.45 -33.13 5.54
C PHE A 136 3.04 -32.93 6.94
N GLN A 137 3.11 -34.00 7.74
CA GLN A 137 3.65 -33.96 9.11
C GLN A 137 5.08 -33.42 9.13
N HIS A 138 5.91 -33.87 8.21
CA HIS A 138 7.29 -33.43 8.11
C HIS A 138 7.37 -31.91 7.84
N GLN A 139 6.58 -31.44 6.85
CA GLN A 139 6.57 -30.02 6.46
C GLN A 139 6.07 -29.12 7.59
N VAL A 140 4.97 -29.49 8.25
CA VAL A 140 4.42 -28.75 9.40
C VAL A 140 5.43 -28.69 10.54
N ASN A 141 6.08 -29.80 10.85
CA ASN A 141 7.09 -29.84 11.92
C ASN A 141 8.29 -28.94 11.60
N MET A 142 8.71 -28.88 10.34
CA MET A 142 9.77 -27.97 9.90
C MET A 142 9.38 -26.51 10.11
N LEU A 143 8.18 -26.11 9.70
CA LEU A 143 7.69 -24.73 9.88
C LEU A 143 7.56 -24.38 11.36
N ARG A 144 7.05 -25.29 12.18
CA ARG A 144 6.96 -25.09 13.64
C ARG A 144 8.34 -24.92 14.28
N ARG A 145 9.30 -25.75 13.88
CA ARG A 145 10.67 -25.66 14.39
C ARG A 145 11.29 -24.31 14.04
N ASP A 146 10.95 -23.76 12.89
CA ASP A 146 11.43 -22.46 12.44
C ASP A 146 10.58 -21.31 12.99
N ALA A 147 9.60 -21.61 13.89
CA ALA A 147 8.70 -20.66 14.57
C ALA A 147 7.88 -19.79 13.61
N MET A 148 7.55 -20.32 12.43
CA MET A 148 6.74 -19.59 11.44
C MET A 148 5.28 -19.48 11.91
N THR A 149 4.67 -18.31 11.69
CA THR A 149 3.24 -18.08 11.93
C THR A 149 2.46 -18.59 10.73
N ILE A 150 1.47 -19.44 10.97
CA ILE A 150 0.72 -20.13 9.91
C ILE A 150 -0.75 -19.71 9.93
N ALA A 151 -1.27 -19.39 8.75
CA ALA A 151 -2.69 -19.22 8.48
C ALA A 151 -3.13 -20.29 7.47
N ALA A 152 -4.36 -20.75 7.58
CA ALA A 152 -4.94 -21.72 6.64
C ALA A 152 -6.43 -21.46 6.46
N ASP A 153 -6.95 -21.75 5.27
CA ASP A 153 -8.38 -21.62 4.98
C ASP A 153 -9.21 -22.57 5.85
N VAL A 154 -10.39 -22.13 6.26
CA VAL A 154 -11.28 -22.98 7.10
C VAL A 154 -11.60 -24.31 6.42
N TYR A 155 -11.81 -24.32 5.09
CA TYR A 155 -12.04 -25.56 4.35
C TYR A 155 -10.81 -26.47 4.39
N THR A 156 -9.62 -25.90 4.21
CA THR A 156 -8.35 -26.63 4.32
C THR A 156 -8.19 -27.25 5.71
N ILE A 157 -8.44 -26.46 6.75
CA ILE A 157 -8.33 -26.94 8.15
C ILE A 157 -9.27 -28.12 8.40
N VAL A 158 -10.54 -27.99 7.99
CA VAL A 158 -11.57 -28.98 8.36
C VAL A 158 -11.48 -30.26 7.52
N TYR A 159 -11.18 -30.10 6.22
CA TYR A 159 -11.29 -31.21 5.26
C TYR A 159 -9.95 -31.82 4.88
N THR A 160 -8.85 -31.44 5.57
CA THR A 160 -7.53 -32.03 5.35
C THR A 160 -6.90 -32.44 6.68
N ASN A 161 -5.62 -32.79 6.62
CA ASN A 161 -4.85 -33.20 7.81
C ASN A 161 -4.61 -32.05 8.80
N TRP A 162 -4.84 -30.80 8.42
CA TRP A 162 -4.67 -29.63 9.29
C TRP A 162 -5.55 -29.70 10.55
N PHE A 163 -6.68 -30.39 10.48
CA PHE A 163 -7.58 -30.53 11.65
C PHE A 163 -6.89 -31.26 12.81
N THR A 164 -5.91 -32.14 12.53
CA THR A 164 -5.12 -32.82 13.54
C THR A 164 -3.95 -31.98 14.06
N GLU A 165 -3.62 -30.88 13.36
CA GLU A 165 -2.46 -30.03 13.66
C GLU A 165 -2.88 -28.59 14.07
N LEU A 166 -4.03 -28.43 14.69
CA LEU A 166 -4.59 -27.11 15.07
C LEU A 166 -3.60 -26.27 15.88
N ARG A 167 -2.77 -26.91 16.72
CA ARG A 167 -1.78 -26.21 17.54
C ARG A 167 -0.69 -25.50 16.71
N SER A 168 -0.57 -25.83 15.44
CA SER A 168 0.39 -25.19 14.52
C SER A 168 -0.20 -23.99 13.80
N ILE A 169 -1.51 -23.75 13.92
CA ILE A 169 -2.23 -22.71 13.20
C ILE A 169 -2.51 -21.53 14.13
N SER A 170 -2.19 -20.33 13.68
CA SER A 170 -2.51 -19.08 14.40
C SER A 170 -3.76 -18.40 13.87
N TYR A 171 -4.03 -18.56 12.56
CA TYR A 171 -5.17 -17.88 11.92
C TYR A 171 -5.93 -18.86 11.02
N ALA A 172 -7.26 -18.81 11.13
CA ALA A 172 -8.18 -19.47 10.20
C ALA A 172 -8.71 -18.41 9.24
N VAL A 173 -8.59 -18.66 7.94
CA VAL A 173 -8.94 -17.68 6.90
C VAL A 173 -10.29 -18.06 6.28
N ILE A 174 -11.19 -17.09 6.23
CA ILE A 174 -12.50 -17.19 5.54
C ILE A 174 -12.38 -16.38 4.24
N ASP A 175 -12.76 -17.00 3.12
CA ASP A 175 -12.80 -16.33 1.82
C ASP A 175 -14.21 -15.75 1.62
N MET A 176 -14.30 -14.42 1.61
CA MET A 176 -15.58 -13.72 1.50
C MET A 176 -16.21 -13.78 0.09
N THR A 177 -15.58 -14.49 -0.86
CA THR A 177 -16.17 -14.76 -2.17
C THR A 177 -16.90 -16.11 -2.25
N LEU A 178 -16.77 -16.92 -1.20
CA LEU A 178 -17.39 -18.26 -1.11
C LEU A 178 -18.58 -18.23 -0.14
N ASP A 179 -19.14 -19.40 0.18
CA ASP A 179 -20.26 -19.51 1.13
C ASP A 179 -19.83 -19.04 2.52
N ILE A 180 -20.21 -17.82 2.87
CA ILE A 180 -19.83 -17.16 4.12
C ILE A 180 -20.43 -17.88 5.32
N GLU A 181 -21.70 -18.27 5.25
CA GLU A 181 -22.43 -18.89 6.35
C GLU A 181 -21.80 -20.23 6.74
N GLU A 182 -21.54 -21.10 5.76
CA GLU A 182 -20.86 -22.37 6.00
C GLU A 182 -19.48 -22.15 6.63
N GLN A 183 -18.70 -21.26 6.06
CA GLN A 183 -17.34 -20.98 6.57
C GLN A 183 -17.34 -20.50 8.01
N PHE A 184 -18.29 -19.63 8.41
CA PHE A 184 -18.37 -19.18 9.81
C PHE A 184 -18.79 -20.29 10.75
N ILE A 185 -19.65 -21.22 10.32
CA ILE A 185 -19.99 -22.41 11.10
C ILE A 185 -18.73 -23.26 11.33
N LEU A 186 -17.96 -23.51 10.27
CA LEU A 186 -16.71 -24.28 10.37
C LEU A 186 -15.68 -23.55 11.26
N ALA A 187 -15.55 -22.24 11.12
CA ALA A 187 -14.64 -21.43 11.93
C ALA A 187 -14.98 -21.49 13.42
N ARG A 188 -16.28 -21.46 13.77
CA ARG A 188 -16.73 -21.60 15.16
C ARG A 188 -16.37 -22.97 15.71
N ASN A 189 -16.48 -24.01 14.91
CA ASN A 189 -16.08 -25.37 15.33
C ASN A 189 -14.57 -25.46 15.56
N ILE A 190 -13.77 -24.80 14.71
CA ILE A 190 -12.32 -24.72 14.86
C ILE A 190 -11.98 -23.99 16.18
N THR A 191 -12.56 -22.81 16.42
CA THR A 191 -12.24 -21.99 17.59
C THR A 191 -12.73 -22.59 18.90
N LYS A 192 -13.78 -23.42 18.88
CA LYS A 192 -14.19 -24.21 20.06
C LYS A 192 -13.11 -25.20 20.48
N LYS A 193 -12.43 -25.83 19.53
CA LYS A 193 -11.35 -26.79 19.79
C LYS A 193 -10.01 -26.11 20.03
N ALA A 194 -9.80 -24.95 19.41
CA ALA A 194 -8.51 -24.22 19.43
C ALA A 194 -8.79 -22.73 19.66
N PRO A 195 -9.07 -22.32 20.91
CA PRO A 195 -9.46 -20.93 21.22
C PRO A 195 -8.37 -19.88 20.93
N TRP A 196 -7.13 -20.28 20.72
CA TRP A 196 -6.04 -19.36 20.35
C TRP A 196 -6.10 -18.95 18.87
N ILE A 197 -6.81 -19.71 18.01
CA ILE A 197 -6.91 -19.40 16.58
C ILE A 197 -7.81 -18.19 16.39
N ARG A 198 -7.32 -17.19 15.66
CA ARG A 198 -8.07 -15.98 15.30
C ARG A 198 -8.58 -16.09 13.86
N ILE A 199 -9.70 -15.44 13.59
CA ILE A 199 -10.36 -15.50 12.29
C ILE A 199 -10.00 -14.26 11.47
N ILE A 200 -9.45 -14.48 10.27
CA ILE A 200 -9.20 -13.43 9.26
C ILE A 200 -10.19 -13.65 8.12
N CYS A 201 -10.99 -12.63 7.78
CA CYS A 201 -11.81 -12.65 6.57
C CYS A 201 -11.06 -11.97 5.44
N ASP A 202 -10.72 -12.75 4.43
CA ASP A 202 -10.00 -12.30 3.24
C ASP A 202 -10.96 -11.96 2.11
N ARG A 203 -10.49 -11.21 1.12
CA ARG A 203 -11.24 -10.78 -0.05
C ARG A 203 -12.50 -9.97 0.30
N CYS A 204 -12.40 -9.15 1.32
CA CYS A 204 -13.41 -8.11 1.61
C CYS A 204 -13.12 -6.95 0.65
N ASP A 205 -13.71 -6.98 -0.54
CA ASP A 205 -13.44 -5.98 -1.58
C ASP A 205 -14.07 -4.61 -1.29
N ASN A 206 -14.95 -4.54 -0.29
CA ASN A 206 -15.64 -3.30 0.07
C ASN A 206 -16.02 -3.30 1.55
N VAL A 207 -16.43 -2.13 2.04
CA VAL A 207 -16.79 -1.91 3.46
C VAL A 207 -17.98 -2.75 3.91
N ASN A 208 -18.91 -3.07 3.02
CA ASN A 208 -20.09 -3.86 3.38
C ASN A 208 -19.68 -5.29 3.73
N LYS A 209 -18.81 -5.91 2.93
CA LYS A 209 -18.26 -7.24 3.22
C LYS A 209 -17.46 -7.23 4.53
N ALA A 210 -16.66 -6.19 4.77
CA ALA A 210 -15.91 -6.07 6.02
C ALA A 210 -16.85 -5.97 7.23
N SER A 211 -17.95 -5.20 7.12
CA SER A 211 -18.96 -5.08 8.19
C SER A 211 -19.63 -6.42 8.45
N ILE A 212 -20.06 -7.14 7.41
CA ILE A 212 -20.65 -8.47 7.51
C ILE A 212 -19.67 -9.43 8.25
N ALA A 213 -18.41 -9.40 7.85
CA ALA A 213 -17.36 -10.24 8.47
C ALA A 213 -17.23 -9.97 9.96
N PHE A 214 -17.15 -8.70 10.36
CA PHE A 214 -17.05 -8.31 11.77
C PHE A 214 -18.29 -8.67 12.57
N GLU A 215 -19.49 -8.51 11.99
CA GLU A 215 -20.75 -8.89 12.65
C GLU A 215 -20.83 -10.40 12.85
N ALA A 216 -20.32 -11.18 11.91
CA ALA A 216 -20.31 -12.64 11.98
C ALA A 216 -19.24 -13.19 12.95
N GLY A 217 -18.31 -12.35 13.42
CA GLY A 217 -17.35 -12.74 14.44
C GLY A 217 -15.88 -12.76 14.01
N ALA A 218 -15.54 -12.15 12.87
CA ALA A 218 -14.14 -12.05 12.46
C ALA A 218 -13.33 -11.21 13.44
N ASP A 219 -12.11 -11.65 13.74
CA ASP A 219 -11.15 -10.86 14.51
C ASP A 219 -10.50 -9.77 13.64
N TYR A 220 -10.26 -10.10 12.35
CA TYR A 220 -9.60 -9.24 11.39
C TYR A 220 -10.26 -9.35 10.03
N VAL A 221 -10.16 -8.29 9.24
CA VAL A 221 -10.57 -8.29 7.82
C VAL A 221 -9.40 -7.83 6.95
N CYS A 222 -9.27 -8.45 5.79
CA CYS A 222 -8.38 -8.01 4.72
C CYS A 222 -9.22 -7.19 3.75
N CYS A 223 -9.13 -5.86 3.84
CA CYS A 223 -9.99 -4.97 3.09
C CYS A 223 -9.23 -3.68 2.70
N PRO A 224 -9.29 -3.25 1.43
CA PRO A 224 -8.58 -2.06 0.98
C PRO A 224 -9.26 -0.76 1.37
N THR A 225 -10.49 -0.83 1.89
CA THR A 225 -11.29 0.34 2.23
C THR A 225 -11.70 0.31 3.71
N PHE A 226 -12.17 1.45 4.21
CA PHE A 226 -12.47 1.63 5.63
C PHE A 226 -13.85 2.27 5.78
N SER A 227 -14.70 1.72 6.66
CA SER A 227 -16.00 2.30 6.89
C SER A 227 -15.90 3.60 7.70
N LYS A 228 -16.78 4.55 7.44
CA LYS A 228 -16.84 5.79 8.21
C LYS A 228 -17.10 5.51 9.71
N ASP A 229 -17.81 4.44 10.03
CA ASP A 229 -18.09 4.09 11.43
C ASP A 229 -16.83 3.62 12.18
N LEU A 230 -15.96 2.87 11.53
CA LEU A 230 -14.66 2.52 12.11
C LEU A 230 -13.79 3.77 12.31
N LEU A 231 -13.84 4.70 11.36
CA LEU A 231 -13.07 5.94 11.44
C LEU A 231 -13.58 6.85 12.56
N LYS A 232 -14.90 6.87 12.83
CA LYS A 232 -15.48 7.62 13.96
C LYS A 232 -14.90 7.17 15.29
N VAL A 233 -14.66 5.87 15.46
CA VAL A 233 -14.07 5.31 16.68
C VAL A 233 -12.67 5.87 16.97
N LYS A 234 -11.91 6.15 15.91
CA LYS A 234 -10.54 6.68 16.00
C LYS A 234 -10.46 8.20 16.04
N PHE A 235 -11.54 8.88 15.70
CA PHE A 235 -11.57 10.33 15.65
C PHE A 235 -11.52 10.93 17.04
N ASN A 236 -10.62 11.90 17.25
CA ASN A 236 -10.41 12.56 18.54
C ASN A 236 -11.21 13.86 18.60
N PRO A 237 -12.36 13.90 19.28
CA PRO A 237 -13.18 15.10 19.34
C PRO A 237 -12.51 16.24 20.13
N TYR A 238 -11.57 15.94 21.03
CA TYR A 238 -10.84 16.95 21.76
C TYR A 238 -9.89 17.71 20.82
N ILE A 239 -9.12 16.99 20.01
CA ILE A 239 -8.23 17.62 19.01
C ILE A 239 -9.07 18.42 18.02
N TYR A 240 -10.22 17.88 17.59
CA TYR A 240 -11.12 18.60 16.69
C TYR A 240 -11.56 19.95 17.29
N LYS A 241 -11.96 19.98 18.57
CA LYS A 241 -12.35 21.24 19.23
C LYS A 241 -11.21 22.26 19.23
N LEU A 242 -9.98 21.82 19.46
CA LEU A 242 -8.80 22.70 19.47
C LEU A 242 -8.40 23.19 18.07
N GLN A 243 -8.60 22.36 17.05
CA GLN A 243 -8.09 22.61 15.70
C GLN A 243 -9.21 22.58 14.64
N LYS A 244 -10.42 22.92 15.04
CA LYS A 244 -11.62 22.91 14.18
C LYS A 244 -11.37 23.64 12.85
N ARG A 245 -10.77 24.83 12.92
CA ARG A 245 -10.46 25.63 11.73
C ARG A 245 -9.59 24.88 10.73
N SER A 246 -8.54 24.20 11.23
CA SER A 246 -7.65 23.40 10.37
C SER A 246 -8.43 22.28 9.68
N TYR A 247 -9.20 21.51 10.46
CA TYR A 247 -9.99 20.38 9.94
C TYR A 247 -10.97 20.82 8.85
N GLU A 248 -11.69 21.90 9.10
CA GLU A 248 -12.75 22.39 8.21
C GLU A 248 -12.23 23.12 6.97
N SER A 249 -11.00 23.71 7.02
CA SER A 249 -10.46 24.42 5.86
C SER A 249 -9.74 23.51 4.85
N ILE A 250 -9.29 22.32 5.27
CA ILE A 250 -8.51 21.42 4.39
C ILE A 250 -9.28 21.01 3.12
N PRO A 251 -10.57 20.61 3.17
CA PRO A 251 -11.26 20.25 1.91
C PRO A 251 -11.33 21.41 0.93
N SER A 252 -11.52 22.62 1.43
CA SER A 252 -11.56 23.82 0.58
C SER A 252 -10.19 24.11 -0.05
N ILE A 253 -9.10 23.89 0.71
CA ILE A 253 -7.73 24.03 0.17
C ILE A 253 -7.51 23.01 -0.96
N ILE A 254 -7.91 21.77 -0.74
CA ILE A 254 -7.72 20.71 -1.74
C ILE A 254 -8.62 20.93 -2.97
N SER A 255 -9.86 21.41 -2.75
CA SER A 255 -10.76 21.77 -3.87
C SER A 255 -10.14 22.85 -4.77
N GLU A 256 -9.44 23.83 -4.17
CA GLU A 256 -8.76 24.89 -4.92
C GLU A 256 -7.67 24.33 -5.87
N LEU A 257 -7.00 23.23 -5.48
CA LEU A 257 -5.95 22.65 -6.31
C LEU A 257 -6.51 22.08 -7.63
N LEU A 258 -7.81 21.84 -7.71
CA LEU A 258 -8.48 21.35 -8.92
C LEU A 258 -8.88 22.49 -9.88
N GLU A 259 -8.70 23.73 -9.46
CA GLU A 259 -9.02 24.89 -10.31
C GLU A 259 -7.92 25.15 -11.34
N ALA A 260 -8.29 25.70 -12.48
CA ALA A 260 -7.32 26.08 -13.51
C ALA A 260 -6.33 27.14 -13.02
N ARG A 261 -6.75 27.97 -12.06
CA ARG A 261 -5.92 29.00 -11.42
C ARG A 261 -6.13 28.91 -9.91
N PRO A 262 -5.42 28.03 -9.22
CA PRO A 262 -5.64 27.83 -7.79
C PRO A 262 -5.33 29.08 -6.96
N ASN A 263 -6.15 29.31 -5.94
CA ASN A 263 -5.91 30.34 -4.94
C ASN A 263 -5.30 29.69 -3.70
N TYR A 264 -4.05 29.99 -3.42
CA TYR A 264 -3.32 29.38 -2.31
C TYR A 264 -3.50 30.13 -0.98
N GLY A 265 -4.33 31.21 -0.96
CA GLY A 265 -4.51 32.07 0.23
C GLY A 265 -4.93 31.29 1.47
N LYS A 266 -5.91 30.38 1.34
CA LYS A 266 -6.36 29.55 2.49
C LYS A 266 -5.26 28.64 3.03
N PHE A 267 -4.44 28.11 2.13
CA PHE A 267 -3.29 27.26 2.51
C PHE A 267 -2.24 28.11 3.27
N ILE A 268 -1.90 29.29 2.74
CA ILE A 268 -0.98 30.22 3.37
C ILE A 268 -1.46 30.58 4.80
N ASP A 269 -2.75 30.92 4.92
CA ASP A 269 -3.38 31.23 6.21
C ASP A 269 -3.28 30.05 7.18
N LEU A 270 -3.59 28.84 6.71
CA LEU A 270 -3.54 27.64 7.54
C LEU A 270 -2.12 27.36 8.07
N ILE A 271 -1.13 27.46 7.18
CA ILE A 271 0.27 27.15 7.51
C ILE A 271 0.89 28.25 8.39
N SER A 272 0.45 29.53 8.27
CA SER A 272 1.08 30.64 8.97
C SER A 272 1.07 30.47 10.50
N TYR A 273 0.12 29.70 11.05
CA TYR A 273 0.00 29.42 12.48
C TYR A 273 0.56 28.04 12.89
N ARG A 274 1.20 27.32 11.98
CA ARG A 274 1.64 25.92 12.19
C ARG A 274 3.16 25.81 12.04
N ASN A 275 3.91 26.30 13.05
CA ASN A 275 5.36 26.33 12.98
C ASN A 275 5.99 24.94 12.79
N ASN A 276 5.41 23.91 13.40
CA ASN A 276 5.86 22.52 13.23
C ASN A 276 5.72 22.06 11.78
N ILE A 277 4.67 22.50 11.08
CA ILE A 277 4.46 22.18 9.67
C ILE A 277 5.44 23.01 8.80
N LYS A 278 5.56 24.32 9.07
CA LYS A 278 6.49 25.18 8.32
C LYS A 278 7.92 24.64 8.33
N SER A 279 8.39 24.16 9.49
CA SER A 279 9.74 23.65 9.63
C SER A 279 10.01 22.39 8.79
N SER A 280 8.97 21.68 8.39
CA SER A 280 9.09 20.48 7.55
C SER A 280 9.13 20.78 6.05
N ILE A 281 8.72 21.99 5.64
CA ILE A 281 8.56 22.34 4.20
C ILE A 281 9.87 22.18 3.41
N PRO A 282 11.03 22.70 3.87
CA PRO A 282 12.25 22.57 3.06
C PRO A 282 12.60 21.13 2.73
N GLN A 283 12.57 20.27 3.75
CA GLN A 283 12.91 18.86 3.57
C GLN A 283 11.86 18.13 2.71
N LEU A 284 10.59 18.50 2.84
CA LEU A 284 9.53 17.93 2.02
C LEU A 284 9.68 18.33 0.56
N VAL A 285 9.99 19.59 0.28
CA VAL A 285 10.21 20.04 -1.10
C VAL A 285 11.40 19.29 -1.70
N ASP A 286 12.51 19.18 -0.96
CA ASP A 286 13.68 18.40 -1.41
C ASP A 286 13.31 16.94 -1.71
N PHE A 287 12.46 16.34 -0.89
CA PHE A 287 11.99 14.96 -1.09
C PHE A 287 11.09 14.83 -2.33
N LEU A 288 10.19 15.80 -2.52
CA LEU A 288 9.17 15.73 -3.59
C LEU A 288 9.72 16.15 -4.96
N GLN A 289 10.78 16.96 -5.01
CA GLN A 289 11.42 17.35 -6.26
C GLN A 289 12.13 16.14 -6.88
N LYS A 290 11.85 15.88 -8.15
CA LYS A 290 12.56 14.87 -8.93
C LYS A 290 13.80 15.51 -9.57
N ASP A 291 14.95 14.88 -9.40
CA ASP A 291 16.17 15.16 -10.16
C ASP A 291 16.73 16.60 -10.10
N THR A 292 16.47 17.34 -9.05
CA THR A 292 17.13 18.63 -8.89
C THR A 292 18.43 18.47 -8.09
N GLN A 293 19.52 18.93 -8.67
CA GLN A 293 20.84 18.94 -8.03
C GLN A 293 21.01 20.12 -7.05
N VAL A 294 20.02 21.00 -7.02
CA VAL A 294 20.07 22.22 -6.21
C VAL A 294 19.13 22.04 -5.02
N ALA A 295 19.67 22.16 -3.81
CA ALA A 295 18.89 22.10 -2.59
C ALA A 295 17.90 23.26 -2.53
N PHE A 296 16.67 22.98 -2.14
CA PHE A 296 15.63 23.98 -1.97
C PHE A 296 15.97 24.88 -0.77
N ILE A 297 15.98 26.19 -0.98
CA ILE A 297 16.22 27.16 0.09
C ILE A 297 14.88 27.76 0.50
N TYR A 298 14.42 27.43 1.71
CA TYR A 298 13.19 27.97 2.25
C TYR A 298 13.41 29.37 2.82
N THR A 299 12.66 30.32 2.32
CA THR A 299 12.64 31.70 2.84
C THR A 299 11.27 32.04 3.44
N SER A 300 10.20 31.72 2.71
CA SER A 300 8.83 31.89 3.18
C SER A 300 7.90 30.95 2.41
N ILE A 301 6.68 30.79 2.89
CA ILE A 301 5.68 29.96 2.21
C ILE A 301 5.28 30.60 0.87
N GLU A 302 5.21 31.91 0.80
CA GLU A 302 4.90 32.65 -0.42
C GLU A 302 5.98 32.44 -1.49
N GLN A 303 7.25 32.47 -1.07
CA GLN A 303 8.37 32.21 -1.97
C GLN A 303 8.37 30.76 -2.43
N THR A 304 8.02 29.82 -1.54
CA THR A 304 7.88 28.39 -1.88
C THR A 304 6.84 28.21 -2.99
N ILE A 305 5.69 28.85 -2.87
CA ILE A 305 4.62 28.82 -3.88
C ILE A 305 5.13 29.36 -5.23
N TYR A 306 5.94 30.39 -5.18
CA TYR A 306 6.49 30.99 -6.38
C TYR A 306 7.58 30.10 -7.05
N ASP A 307 8.43 29.50 -6.24
CA ASP A 307 9.63 28.79 -6.73
C ASP A 307 9.37 27.34 -7.16
N CYS A 308 8.36 26.70 -6.57
CA CYS A 308 8.04 25.29 -6.90
C CYS A 308 7.27 25.18 -8.20
N SER A 309 7.52 24.11 -8.96
CA SER A 309 6.63 23.74 -10.05
C SER A 309 5.23 23.43 -9.52
N THR A 310 4.22 23.58 -10.35
CA THR A 310 2.82 23.28 -9.98
C THR A 310 2.70 21.85 -9.46
N GLU A 311 3.34 20.89 -10.11
CA GLU A 311 3.34 19.48 -9.70
C GLU A 311 3.88 19.30 -8.27
N VAL A 312 5.05 19.87 -7.98
CA VAL A 312 5.68 19.76 -6.65
C VAL A 312 4.85 20.49 -5.60
N LEU A 313 4.36 21.70 -5.92
CA LEU A 313 3.57 22.51 -5.01
C LEU A 313 2.27 21.82 -4.61
N HIS A 314 1.51 21.30 -5.59
CA HIS A 314 0.24 20.62 -5.32
C HIS A 314 0.47 19.35 -4.50
N LYS A 315 1.51 18.59 -4.80
CA LYS A 315 1.89 17.41 -4.02
C LYS A 315 2.26 17.77 -2.59
N LEU A 316 3.04 18.85 -2.41
CA LEU A 316 3.40 19.37 -1.09
C LEU A 316 2.16 19.73 -0.28
N ILE A 317 1.23 20.48 -0.87
CA ILE A 317 -0.02 20.89 -0.20
C ILE A 317 -0.84 19.68 0.19
N CYS A 318 -1.03 18.72 -0.73
CA CYS A 318 -1.76 17.48 -0.47
C CYS A 318 -1.14 16.70 0.71
N VAL A 319 0.17 16.50 0.69
CA VAL A 319 0.88 15.74 1.72
C VAL A 319 0.76 16.45 3.08
N LEU A 320 0.92 17.77 3.13
CA LEU A 320 0.78 18.53 4.37
C LEU A 320 -0.65 18.51 4.90
N CYS A 321 -1.65 18.61 4.03
CA CYS A 321 -3.06 18.53 4.42
C CYS A 321 -3.40 17.13 4.98
N LEU A 322 -2.95 16.06 4.34
CA LEU A 322 -3.15 14.70 4.84
C LEU A 322 -2.45 14.48 6.18
N GLN A 323 -1.27 15.04 6.34
CA GLN A 323 -0.51 15.03 7.59
C GLN A 323 -1.31 15.70 8.72
N MET A 324 -1.87 16.86 8.45
CA MET A 324 -2.69 17.57 9.43
C MET A 324 -3.98 16.81 9.76
N LEU A 325 -4.59 16.17 8.75
CA LEU A 325 -5.79 15.35 8.98
C LEU A 325 -5.49 14.12 9.84
N GLU A 326 -4.32 13.52 9.68
CA GLU A 326 -3.92 12.36 10.46
C GLU A 326 -3.91 12.67 11.97
N GLU A 327 -3.60 13.91 12.37
CA GLU A 327 -3.59 14.32 13.77
C GLU A 327 -4.93 14.12 14.50
N PHE A 328 -6.04 14.11 13.73
CA PHE A 328 -7.37 13.94 14.31
C PHE A 328 -7.73 12.47 14.61
N TYR A 329 -6.86 11.51 14.27
CA TYR A 329 -7.14 10.08 14.34
C TYR A 329 -6.19 9.29 15.26
N HIS A 330 -5.55 9.97 16.21
CA HIS A 330 -4.58 9.34 17.10
C HIS A 330 -5.11 9.18 18.52
N ASP A 331 -4.76 8.06 19.13
CA ASP A 331 -4.91 7.87 20.57
C ASP A 331 -3.81 8.65 21.31
N ASP A 332 -4.17 9.36 22.35
CA ASP A 332 -3.28 10.19 23.17
C ASP A 332 -2.15 9.41 23.86
N THR A 333 -2.17 8.07 23.79
CA THR A 333 -1.27 7.21 24.54
C THR A 333 0.03 6.85 23.85
N GLU A 334 0.18 7.20 22.58
CA GLU A 334 1.41 6.90 21.82
C GLU A 334 2.02 8.19 21.27
N ASN A 335 3.32 8.37 21.47
CA ASN A 335 4.08 9.40 20.79
C ASN A 335 3.92 9.20 19.28
N VAL A 336 3.15 10.05 18.68
CA VAL A 336 2.69 9.89 17.31
C VAL A 336 3.81 10.15 16.32
N LYS A 337 4.23 9.08 15.69
CA LYS A 337 5.12 9.18 14.55
C LYS A 337 4.27 9.14 13.29
N PHE A 338 4.59 9.97 12.38
CA PHE A 338 3.98 10.26 11.12
C PHE A 338 3.58 9.00 10.33
N LEU A 339 2.42 9.07 9.70
CA LEU A 339 1.90 8.07 8.79
C LEU A 339 1.73 6.68 9.41
N LYS A 340 1.11 6.64 10.58
CA LYS A 340 0.64 5.37 11.16
C LYS A 340 -0.79 5.06 10.76
N TYR A 341 -1.54 6.04 10.25
CA TYR A 341 -2.97 5.89 9.98
C TYR A 341 -3.19 5.30 8.58
N GLU A 342 -3.64 4.05 8.54
CA GLU A 342 -3.78 3.29 7.27
C GLU A 342 -4.63 3.99 6.21
N PRO A 343 -5.77 4.62 6.55
CA PRO A 343 -6.53 5.34 5.50
C PRO A 343 -5.73 6.42 4.79
N VAL A 344 -4.87 7.15 5.49
CA VAL A 344 -3.99 8.15 4.86
C VAL A 344 -2.97 7.48 3.94
N LYS A 345 -2.40 6.34 4.38
CA LYS A 345 -1.46 5.59 3.54
C LYS A 345 -2.12 5.13 2.24
N GLN A 346 -3.36 4.63 2.31
CA GLN A 346 -4.08 4.18 1.12
C GLN A 346 -4.36 5.33 0.14
N ILE A 347 -4.72 6.51 0.67
CA ILE A 347 -4.91 7.71 -0.16
C ILE A 347 -3.59 8.07 -0.88
N LEU A 348 -2.48 8.04 -0.16
CA LEU A 348 -1.16 8.36 -0.74
C LEU A 348 -0.72 7.33 -1.78
N ILE A 349 -0.97 6.04 -1.54
CA ILE A 349 -0.67 4.98 -2.53
C ILE A 349 -1.47 5.22 -3.81
N ARG A 350 -2.78 5.47 -3.68
CA ARG A 350 -3.63 5.73 -4.85
C ARG A 350 -3.13 6.96 -5.63
N ALA A 351 -2.84 8.05 -4.92
CA ALA A 351 -2.37 9.29 -5.53
C ALA A 351 -1.05 9.08 -6.28
N LYS A 352 -0.10 8.41 -5.64
CA LYS A 352 1.21 8.14 -6.25
C LYS A 352 1.09 7.14 -7.40
N PHE A 353 0.24 6.13 -7.28
CA PHE A 353 -0.01 5.17 -8.36
C PHE A 353 -0.51 5.86 -9.62
N ILE A 354 -1.52 6.74 -9.48
CA ILE A 354 -2.08 7.48 -10.63
C ILE A 354 -1.01 8.36 -11.26
N GLU A 355 -0.23 9.06 -10.45
CA GLU A 355 0.89 9.88 -10.93
C GLU A 355 1.92 9.04 -11.72
N GLU A 356 2.33 7.91 -11.16
CA GLU A 356 3.32 7.02 -11.81
C GLU A 356 2.78 6.42 -13.11
N LEU A 357 1.52 5.99 -13.10
CA LEU A 357 0.90 5.40 -14.27
C LEU A 357 0.81 6.40 -15.42
N LEU A 358 0.36 7.63 -15.12
CA LEU A 358 0.22 8.69 -16.12
C LEU A 358 1.57 9.28 -16.54
N SER A 359 2.66 9.05 -15.80
CA SER A 359 3.98 9.55 -16.17
C SER A 359 4.47 9.00 -17.51
N SER A 360 3.94 7.86 -17.95
CA SER A 360 4.23 7.30 -19.28
C SER A 360 3.50 8.06 -20.41
N LYS A 361 2.55 8.94 -20.08
CA LYS A 361 1.67 9.64 -21.04
C LYS A 361 1.85 11.16 -21.04
N THR A 362 3.00 11.66 -20.59
CA THR A 362 3.27 13.11 -20.49
C THR A 362 3.16 13.86 -21.82
N SER A 363 3.35 13.17 -22.94
CA SER A 363 3.20 13.74 -24.29
C SER A 363 1.71 13.94 -24.66
N GLU A 364 0.80 13.30 -23.94
CA GLU A 364 -0.64 13.31 -24.27
C GLU A 364 -1.45 14.21 -23.35
N ILE A 365 -1.03 14.31 -22.06
CA ILE A 365 -1.77 15.06 -21.02
C ILE A 365 -0.82 15.79 -20.07
N ASP A 366 -1.35 16.82 -19.41
CA ASP A 366 -0.67 17.49 -18.30
C ASP A 366 -0.90 16.67 -17.03
N ILE A 367 0.17 16.04 -16.54
CA ILE A 367 0.11 15.16 -15.36
C ILE A 367 0.30 15.91 -14.03
N SER A 368 0.43 17.24 -14.05
CA SER A 368 0.65 18.01 -12.81
C SER A 368 -0.49 17.82 -11.79
N TRP A 369 -1.69 17.44 -12.24
CA TRP A 369 -2.85 17.19 -11.39
C TRP A 369 -3.02 15.72 -10.94
N ALA A 370 -2.22 14.81 -11.48
CA ALA A 370 -2.44 13.37 -11.29
C ALA A 370 -2.46 12.96 -9.80
N PHE A 371 -1.48 13.43 -9.02
CA PHE A 371 -1.42 13.15 -7.59
C PHE A 371 -2.62 13.73 -6.86
N THR A 372 -2.97 14.98 -7.14
CA THR A 372 -4.11 15.66 -6.52
C THR A 372 -5.43 14.92 -6.80
N LEU A 373 -5.63 14.45 -8.03
CA LEU A 373 -6.81 13.66 -8.40
C LEU A 373 -6.92 12.39 -7.55
N GLY A 374 -5.80 11.71 -7.35
CA GLY A 374 -5.77 10.53 -6.50
C GLY A 374 -6.16 10.83 -5.06
N VAL A 375 -5.66 11.94 -4.50
CA VAL A 375 -6.04 12.39 -3.15
C VAL A 375 -7.54 12.71 -3.11
N CYS A 376 -8.01 13.51 -4.06
CA CYS A 376 -9.42 13.96 -4.13
C CYS A 376 -10.39 12.77 -4.22
N SER A 377 -10.01 11.72 -4.93
CA SER A 377 -10.87 10.55 -5.16
C SER A 377 -11.25 9.81 -3.88
N ASN A 378 -10.55 10.07 -2.78
CA ASN A 378 -10.79 9.34 -1.52
C ASN A 378 -10.72 10.21 -0.27
N ILE A 379 -10.56 11.52 -0.39
CA ILE A 379 -10.40 12.40 0.77
C ILE A 379 -11.64 12.43 1.67
N GLY A 380 -12.82 12.24 1.08
CA GLY A 380 -14.08 12.19 1.82
C GLY A 380 -14.11 11.11 2.89
N LEU A 381 -13.29 10.07 2.73
CA LEU A 381 -13.13 9.04 3.74
C LEU A 381 -12.65 9.60 5.09
N LEU A 382 -11.81 10.64 5.07
CA LEU A 382 -11.24 11.24 6.29
C LEU A 382 -12.20 12.22 6.98
N TYR A 383 -13.47 12.27 6.53
CA TYR A 383 -14.51 13.13 7.11
C TYR A 383 -15.73 12.26 7.49
N PRO A 384 -15.61 11.46 8.58
CA PRO A 384 -16.67 10.52 8.95
C PRO A 384 -17.92 11.17 9.55
N TYR A 385 -17.82 12.44 9.96
CA TYR A 385 -18.95 13.18 10.57
C TYR A 385 -19.52 14.20 9.60
N UNK A 386 -20.57 14.22 9.40
CA UNK A 386 -21.09 14.97 8.68
C UNK A 386 -21.10 16.27 9.15
N VAL A 387 -20.70 17.04 8.71
CA VAL A 387 -20.77 18.49 8.93
C VAL A 387 -21.33 19.11 7.65
N PRO A 388 -22.51 19.67 7.69
CA PRO A 388 -23.16 20.13 6.43
C PRO A 388 -22.30 21.08 5.57
N SER A 389 -21.52 21.94 6.18
CA SER A 389 -20.61 22.84 5.46
C SER A 389 -19.50 22.08 4.73
N LEU A 390 -19.05 20.96 5.28
CA LEU A 390 -18.02 20.11 4.66
C LEU A 390 -18.61 19.22 3.57
N ASP A 391 -19.83 18.73 3.77
CA ASP A 391 -20.51 17.89 2.80
C ASP A 391 -20.68 18.62 1.45
N ALA A 392 -20.99 19.90 1.49
CA ALA A 392 -21.07 20.72 0.27
C ALA A 392 -19.73 20.84 -0.44
N ILE A 393 -18.63 21.02 0.32
CA ILE A 393 -17.28 21.13 -0.27
C ILE A 393 -16.83 19.78 -0.82
N LEU A 394 -17.09 18.71 -0.08
CA LEU A 394 -16.73 17.36 -0.53
C LEU A 394 -17.49 16.98 -1.81
N SER A 395 -18.77 17.34 -1.90
CA SER A 395 -19.57 17.16 -3.12
C SER A 395 -19.04 18.00 -4.28
N ASP A 396 -18.54 19.20 -4.02
CA ASP A 396 -17.89 20.05 -5.03
C ASP A 396 -16.61 19.38 -5.56
N ILE A 397 -15.81 18.79 -4.66
CA ILE A 397 -14.60 18.03 -5.05
C ILE A 397 -14.98 16.86 -5.97
N GLU A 398 -16.00 16.08 -5.58
CA GLU A 398 -16.48 14.95 -6.38
C GLU A 398 -16.92 15.39 -7.77
N LYS A 399 -17.68 16.49 -7.86
CA LYS A 399 -18.14 17.05 -9.13
C LYS A 399 -16.97 17.50 -10.01
N LYS A 400 -16.01 18.24 -9.43
CA LYS A 400 -14.80 18.68 -10.16
C LYS A 400 -14.02 17.48 -10.69
N LEU A 401 -13.90 16.44 -9.89
CA LEU A 401 -13.22 15.21 -10.28
C LEU A 401 -13.93 14.55 -11.46
N GLU A 402 -15.27 14.46 -11.41
CA GLU A 402 -16.08 13.93 -12.51
C GLU A 402 -15.90 14.76 -13.79
N ASP A 403 -15.90 16.08 -13.68
CA ASP A 403 -15.70 16.98 -14.81
C ASP A 403 -14.32 16.78 -15.45
N ILE A 404 -13.27 16.64 -14.64
CA ILE A 404 -11.90 16.39 -15.12
C ILE A 404 -11.82 15.03 -15.80
N CYS A 405 -12.37 13.98 -15.17
CA CYS A 405 -12.37 12.63 -15.74
C CYS A 405 -13.16 12.57 -17.06
N SER A 406 -14.24 13.34 -17.17
CA SER A 406 -15.03 13.42 -18.40
C SER A 406 -14.27 14.13 -19.53
N SER A 407 -13.45 15.13 -19.21
CA SER A 407 -12.68 15.88 -20.20
C SER A 407 -11.34 15.21 -20.56
N GLU A 408 -10.81 14.38 -19.66
CA GLU A 408 -9.50 13.73 -19.83
C GLU A 408 -9.63 12.22 -19.60
N PRO A 409 -9.97 11.44 -20.63
CA PRO A 409 -10.21 10.00 -20.48
C PRO A 409 -9.03 9.20 -19.89
N LEU A 410 -7.79 9.64 -20.06
CA LEU A 410 -6.64 8.97 -19.46
C LEU A 410 -6.65 9.07 -17.93
N PHE A 411 -7.08 10.22 -17.36
CA PHE A 411 -7.26 10.35 -15.91
C PHE A 411 -8.35 9.40 -15.41
N ASP A 412 -9.48 9.34 -16.12
CA ASP A 412 -10.58 8.43 -15.76
C ASP A 412 -10.12 6.98 -15.77
N THR A 413 -9.41 6.57 -16.83
CA THR A 413 -8.89 5.20 -16.94
C THR A 413 -7.91 4.90 -15.79
N ALA A 414 -6.97 5.79 -15.50
CA ALA A 414 -5.99 5.59 -14.42
C ALA A 414 -6.66 5.47 -13.05
N LEU A 415 -7.66 6.31 -12.77
CA LEU A 415 -8.42 6.27 -11.53
C LEU A 415 -9.20 4.96 -11.40
N ASN A 416 -9.83 4.52 -12.48
CA ASN A 416 -10.58 3.26 -12.48
C ASN A 416 -9.65 2.04 -12.31
N ILE A 417 -8.47 2.04 -12.94
CA ILE A 417 -7.45 0.99 -12.72
C ILE A 417 -7.10 0.94 -11.23
N ALA A 418 -6.85 2.11 -10.61
CA ALA A 418 -6.49 2.17 -9.18
C ALA A 418 -7.57 1.53 -8.31
N LYS A 419 -8.83 1.90 -8.52
CA LYS A 419 -9.97 1.37 -7.77
C LYS A 419 -10.14 -0.14 -7.99
N CYS A 420 -10.01 -0.59 -9.23
CA CYS A 420 -10.18 -1.99 -9.59
C CYS A 420 -9.05 -2.87 -9.02
N MET A 421 -7.82 -2.38 -9.00
CA MET A 421 -6.73 -3.11 -8.37
C MET A 421 -6.92 -3.22 -6.86
N GLU A 422 -7.37 -2.15 -6.21
CA GLU A 422 -7.68 -2.18 -4.77
C GLU A 422 -8.75 -3.23 -4.43
N SER A 423 -9.81 -3.30 -5.24
CA SER A 423 -10.93 -4.23 -5.03
C SER A 423 -10.69 -5.63 -5.64
N LEU A 424 -9.56 -5.84 -6.32
CA LEU A 424 -9.25 -7.07 -7.06
C LEU A 424 -10.25 -7.34 -8.21
N ASP A 425 -10.86 -6.31 -8.78
CA ASP A 425 -11.68 -6.41 -9.99
C ASP A 425 -10.74 -6.32 -11.21
N LEU A 426 -10.07 -7.42 -11.49
CA LEU A 426 -9.00 -7.44 -12.50
C LEU A 426 -9.53 -7.59 -13.93
N GLU A 427 -10.82 -7.87 -14.09
CA GLU A 427 -11.44 -7.97 -15.42
C GLU A 427 -11.38 -6.63 -16.17
N TYR A 428 -11.70 -5.54 -15.49
CA TYR A 428 -11.58 -4.19 -16.05
C TYR A 428 -10.12 -3.91 -16.46
N VAL A 429 -9.18 -4.25 -15.60
CA VAL A 429 -7.74 -4.00 -15.84
C VAL A 429 -7.26 -4.79 -17.06
N ASP A 430 -7.65 -6.06 -17.17
CA ASP A 430 -7.33 -6.88 -18.36
C ASP A 430 -7.90 -6.24 -19.63
N GLY A 431 -9.13 -5.71 -19.59
CA GLY A 431 -9.73 -4.99 -20.72
C GLY A 431 -8.94 -3.75 -21.15
N VAL A 432 -8.41 -3.00 -20.19
CA VAL A 432 -7.55 -1.83 -20.49
C VAL A 432 -6.25 -2.28 -21.19
N ILE A 433 -5.68 -3.39 -20.74
CA ILE A 433 -4.47 -3.96 -21.36
C ILE A 433 -4.76 -4.42 -22.79
N GLU A 434 -5.87 -5.13 -23.01
CA GLU A 434 -6.29 -5.60 -24.33
C GLU A 434 -6.49 -4.45 -25.31
N ASN A 435 -6.97 -3.31 -24.84
CA ASN A 435 -7.17 -2.09 -25.65
C ASN A 435 -5.88 -1.28 -25.84
N ASN A 436 -4.77 -1.73 -25.27
CA ASN A 436 -3.45 -1.08 -25.37
C ASN A 436 -3.38 0.36 -24.82
N THR A 437 -4.30 0.73 -23.91
CA THR A 437 -4.25 2.06 -23.27
C THR A 437 -3.07 2.12 -22.31
N PHE A 438 -2.91 1.08 -21.49
CA PHE A 438 -1.75 0.86 -20.62
C PHE A 438 -1.33 -0.60 -20.72
N SER A 439 -0.04 -0.86 -20.72
CA SER A 439 0.49 -2.21 -20.70
C SER A 439 0.46 -2.77 -19.26
N ARG A 440 0.45 -4.08 -19.16
CA ARG A 440 0.57 -4.79 -17.89
C ARG A 440 1.80 -4.32 -17.08
N HIS A 441 2.93 -4.14 -17.77
CA HIS A 441 4.18 -3.69 -17.16
C HIS A 441 4.06 -2.28 -16.57
N GLU A 442 3.44 -1.35 -17.30
CA GLU A 442 3.22 0.02 -16.81
C GLU A 442 2.40 0.02 -15.52
N ILE A 443 1.32 -0.77 -15.49
CA ILE A 443 0.42 -0.84 -14.32
C ILE A 443 1.14 -1.41 -13.11
N LEU A 444 1.81 -2.56 -13.26
CA LEU A 444 2.52 -3.22 -12.14
C LEU A 444 3.69 -2.38 -11.65
N PHE A 445 4.44 -1.77 -12.57
CA PHE A 445 5.59 -0.91 -12.23
C PHE A 445 5.13 0.35 -11.47
N ALA A 446 4.04 0.97 -11.92
CA ALA A 446 3.46 2.14 -11.25
C ALA A 446 3.02 1.80 -9.82
N TYR A 447 2.40 0.65 -9.62
CA TYR A 447 1.95 0.21 -8.29
C TYR A 447 3.14 -0.06 -7.36
N GLU A 448 4.14 -0.80 -7.83
CA GLU A 448 5.37 -1.06 -7.06
C GLU A 448 6.09 0.24 -6.70
N ASN A 449 6.18 1.19 -7.65
CA ASN A 449 6.79 2.50 -7.40
C ASN A 449 6.01 3.29 -6.35
N ALA A 450 4.68 3.22 -6.36
CA ALA A 450 3.86 3.89 -5.35
C ALA A 450 4.12 3.32 -3.95
N LEU A 451 4.22 1.99 -3.82
CA LEU A 451 4.54 1.35 -2.54
C LEU A 451 5.95 1.71 -2.06
N MET A 452 6.94 1.70 -2.96
CA MET A 452 8.32 2.07 -2.63
C MET A 452 8.42 3.54 -2.21
N TRP A 453 7.71 4.42 -2.92
CA TRP A 453 7.66 5.85 -2.58
C TRP A 453 7.09 6.05 -1.18
N LEU A 454 5.97 5.39 -0.87
CA LEU A 454 5.36 5.50 0.45
C LEU A 454 6.30 5.00 1.56
N SER A 455 6.91 3.83 1.39
CA SER A 455 7.88 3.28 2.36
C SER A 455 9.03 4.26 2.61
N SER A 456 9.54 4.84 1.55
CA SER A 456 10.62 5.82 1.61
C SER A 456 10.18 7.14 2.25
N PHE A 457 8.95 7.56 1.99
CA PHE A 457 8.38 8.76 2.62
C PHE A 457 8.24 8.55 4.14
N ILE A 458 7.75 7.39 4.56
CA ILE A 458 7.64 7.03 5.98
C ILE A 458 9.04 7.01 6.64
N GLU A 459 10.02 6.40 5.99
CA GLU A 459 11.40 6.36 6.47
C GLU A 459 12.01 7.77 6.57
N PHE A 460 11.81 8.59 5.56
CA PHE A 460 12.25 9.99 5.53
C PHE A 460 11.69 10.76 6.74
N LYS A 461 10.38 10.64 6.97
CA LYS A 461 9.72 11.28 8.10
C LYS A 461 10.24 10.77 9.45
N SER A 462 10.49 9.49 9.58
CA SER A 462 10.96 8.90 10.84
C SER A 462 12.39 9.35 11.21
N LYS A 463 13.22 9.69 10.23
CA LYS A 463 14.62 10.08 10.44
C LYS A 463 14.81 11.58 10.72
N LYS A 464 13.90 12.42 10.22
CA LYS A 464 14.08 13.89 10.26
C LYS A 464 13.34 14.58 11.39
N PHE A 465 12.46 13.90 12.10
CA PHE A 465 11.61 14.50 13.13
C PHE A 465 11.86 13.90 14.53
N PHE A 466 13.10 13.51 14.81
CA PHE A 466 13.61 13.08 16.11
C PHE A 466 14.58 14.09 16.68
#